data_1dbc55e94758c1b600602c8f88e3d24b
#
_entry.id   1dbc55e94758c1b600602c8f88e3d24b
#
_cell.length_a   1.000
_cell.length_b   1.000
_cell.length_c   1.000
_cell.angle_alpha   90.00
_cell.angle_beta   90.00
_cell.angle_gamma   90.00
#
_symmetry.space_group_name_H-M   'P 1'
#
loop_
_entity.id
_entity.type
_entity.pdbx_description
1 polymer ?
#
loop_
_entity_poly.entity_id
_entity_poly.type
_entity_poly.pdbx_seq_one_letter_code
_entity_poly.pdbx_strand_id
1 'polypeptide(L)'
;MNENRLLRLHPAPHLERSIEGLYLGEEMAGPNPDRPFVYTNFVCSLDGRIATEDPQRGRRASPSAITNARDWRLFQELAACADVLIISAAFLRGILAGQTSERLPIGDDPAFDDLHAWRRDRGMPPQPAMVILGRSLDAALVEHCGALDRPVYFAVGNEADGDPASAVEAAGAQVLVAGNGPGVQGRPLIDALGRAGFRRIYSMAGPRVLHLLLNDRVLDRLYLTHFHCLVGGQSFDTLLEGEPLEPPVSLVPRTLYYDPDVKEGAGQFFAAYDVLRR
;
A
#
# COMPACT_ATOMS: atom_id res chain seq x y z
N MET A 1 -15.25 10.97 26.15
CA MET A 1 -15.32 11.33 24.72
C MET A 1 -15.36 10.02 23.95
N ASN A 2 -16.06 9.95 22.84
CA ASN A 2 -16.21 8.69 22.10
C ASN A 2 -14.88 8.41 21.38
N GLU A 3 -14.12 7.43 21.81
CA GLU A 3 -12.72 7.16 21.42
C GLU A 3 -12.49 6.88 19.91
N ASN A 4 -13.56 6.79 19.10
CA ASN A 4 -13.47 6.46 17.68
C ASN A 4 -13.83 7.64 16.74
N ARG A 5 -13.82 8.88 17.22
CA ARG A 5 -14.25 10.03 16.41
C ARG A 5 -13.08 10.81 15.83
N LEU A 6 -13.27 11.20 14.56
CA LEU A 6 -12.39 12.08 13.79
C LEU A 6 -13.15 13.35 13.44
N LEU A 7 -12.45 14.48 13.33
CA LEU A 7 -13.00 15.71 12.80
C LEU A 7 -12.63 15.86 11.32
N ARG A 8 -13.63 15.80 10.42
CA ARG A 8 -13.41 16.11 9.00
C ARG A 8 -13.19 17.60 8.83
N LEU A 9 -12.01 17.98 8.36
CA LEU A 9 -11.63 19.36 8.06
C LEU A 9 -11.87 19.73 6.59
N HIS A 10 -11.82 18.76 5.68
CA HIS A 10 -12.07 18.93 4.26
C HIS A 10 -12.75 17.68 3.68
N PRO A 11 -13.74 17.83 2.75
CA PRO A 11 -14.41 19.07 2.38
C PRO A 11 -15.36 19.57 3.48
N ALA A 12 -15.74 20.83 3.39
CA ALA A 12 -16.80 21.39 4.24
C ALA A 12 -18.15 20.65 4.00
N PRO A 13 -19.09 20.65 4.98
CA PRO A 13 -18.95 21.17 6.33
C PRO A 13 -18.05 20.30 7.23
N HIS A 14 -17.50 20.88 8.28
CA HIS A 14 -16.77 20.16 9.30
C HIS A 14 -17.73 19.24 10.06
N LEU A 15 -17.43 17.95 10.10
CA LEU A 15 -18.29 16.93 10.69
C LEU A 15 -17.45 15.90 11.44
N GLU A 16 -18.01 15.40 12.54
CA GLU A 16 -17.45 14.21 13.19
C GLU A 16 -17.71 12.97 12.34
N ARG A 17 -16.73 12.09 12.28
CA ARG A 17 -16.80 10.78 11.61
C ARG A 17 -16.25 9.69 12.52
N SER A 18 -16.77 8.49 12.38
CA SER A 18 -16.11 7.31 12.92
C SER A 18 -14.86 7.01 12.12
N ILE A 19 -13.83 6.50 12.77
CA ILE A 19 -12.66 5.94 12.08
C ILE A 19 -13.03 4.62 11.40
N GLU A 20 -13.89 3.84 12.01
CA GLU A 20 -14.37 2.58 11.45
C GLU A 20 -15.25 2.82 10.23
N GLY A 21 -14.89 2.18 9.12
CA GLY A 21 -15.57 2.33 7.84
C GLY A 21 -15.24 3.62 7.09
N LEU A 22 -14.27 4.40 7.57
CA LEU A 22 -13.92 5.69 6.99
C LEU A 22 -13.56 5.58 5.50
N TYR A 23 -12.71 4.62 5.15
CA TYR A 23 -12.26 4.39 3.77
C TYR A 23 -13.12 3.37 3.02
N LEU A 24 -13.88 2.52 3.72
CA LEU A 24 -14.82 1.58 3.08
C LEU A 24 -15.97 2.27 2.33
N GLY A 25 -16.33 3.48 2.74
CA GLY A 25 -17.35 4.32 2.11
C GLY A 25 -16.84 5.22 0.99
N GLU A 26 -15.51 5.24 0.72
CA GLU A 26 -14.96 6.09 -0.32
C GLU A 26 -15.14 5.51 -1.72
N GLU A 27 -15.42 6.39 -2.67
CA GLU A 27 -15.43 6.02 -4.09
C GLU A 27 -14.00 5.79 -4.57
N MET A 28 -13.69 4.53 -4.90
CA MET A 28 -12.41 4.10 -5.48
C MET A 28 -12.59 3.76 -6.96
N ALA A 29 -13.00 4.77 -7.72
CA ALA A 29 -13.14 4.71 -9.17
C ALA A 29 -12.45 5.93 -9.80
N GLY A 30 -11.75 5.71 -10.88
CA GLY A 30 -11.17 6.78 -11.68
C GLY A 30 -12.15 7.30 -12.74
N PRO A 31 -11.81 8.40 -13.42
CA PRO A 31 -12.64 8.95 -14.48
C PRO A 31 -12.79 8.02 -15.70
N ASN A 32 -11.92 7.05 -15.85
CA ASN A 32 -12.00 6.01 -16.89
C ASN A 32 -12.34 4.67 -16.25
N PRO A 33 -13.56 4.13 -16.45
CA PRO A 33 -14.00 2.86 -15.88
C PRO A 33 -13.25 1.65 -16.44
N ASP A 34 -12.65 1.76 -17.63
CA ASP A 34 -11.90 0.68 -18.27
C ASP A 34 -10.50 0.49 -17.69
N ARG A 35 -10.04 1.46 -16.91
CA ARG A 35 -8.73 1.44 -16.29
C ARG A 35 -8.83 1.14 -14.78
N PRO A 36 -7.92 0.31 -14.22
CA PRO A 36 -7.84 0.12 -12.79
C PRO A 36 -7.63 1.43 -12.04
N PHE A 37 -8.23 1.53 -10.86
CA PHE A 37 -7.98 2.58 -9.88
C PHE A 37 -6.81 2.17 -8.99
N VAL A 38 -5.73 2.94 -9.01
CA VAL A 38 -4.48 2.64 -8.30
C VAL A 38 -4.28 3.61 -7.15
N TYR A 39 -4.08 3.07 -5.96
CA TYR A 39 -3.87 3.88 -4.76
C TYR A 39 -2.79 3.30 -3.86
N THR A 40 -2.27 4.13 -2.97
CA THR A 40 -1.23 3.78 -1.99
C THR A 40 -1.44 4.56 -0.71
N ASN A 41 -0.82 4.10 0.39
CA ASN A 41 -0.76 4.88 1.62
C ASN A 41 0.64 4.91 2.20
N PHE A 42 0.87 5.94 3.01
CA PHE A 42 2.06 6.08 3.84
C PHE A 42 1.70 6.74 5.17
N VAL A 43 2.51 6.47 6.18
CA VAL A 43 2.55 7.25 7.42
C VAL A 43 3.89 7.96 7.51
N CYS A 44 3.88 9.22 7.90
CA CYS A 44 5.12 10.01 8.08
C CYS A 44 5.03 10.93 9.29
N SER A 45 6.20 11.28 9.83
CA SER A 45 6.35 12.37 10.77
C SER A 45 6.23 13.74 10.08
N LEU A 46 6.11 14.84 10.85
CA LEU A 46 6.08 16.20 10.30
C LEU A 46 7.38 16.58 9.58
N ASP A 47 8.49 15.98 9.93
CA ASP A 47 9.77 16.16 9.23
C ASP A 47 10.00 15.14 8.09
N GLY A 48 8.92 14.44 7.66
CA GLY A 48 8.86 13.64 6.45
C GLY A 48 9.52 12.25 6.54
N ARG A 49 9.80 11.73 7.74
CA ARG A 49 10.37 10.39 7.90
C ARG A 49 9.27 9.35 7.85
N ILE A 50 9.42 8.35 6.96
CA ILE A 50 8.55 7.17 6.89
C ILE A 50 9.24 5.94 7.47
N ALA A 51 10.59 5.90 7.41
CA ALA A 51 11.41 4.87 8.01
C ALA A 51 12.75 5.46 8.48
N THR A 52 13.27 4.92 9.56
CA THR A 52 14.59 5.24 10.13
C THR A 52 15.36 3.96 10.40
N GLU A 53 16.67 4.07 10.66
CA GLU A 53 17.45 2.92 11.09
C GLU A 53 16.85 2.30 12.36
N ASP A 54 16.62 1.00 12.31
CA ASP A 54 16.26 0.18 13.46
C ASP A 54 17.47 -0.67 13.84
N PRO A 55 18.21 -0.31 14.90
CA PRO A 55 19.41 -1.04 15.31
C PRO A 55 19.13 -2.49 15.71
N GLN A 56 17.90 -2.79 16.18
CA GLN A 56 17.52 -4.15 16.60
C GLN A 56 17.28 -5.05 15.40
N ARG A 57 16.82 -4.47 14.28
CA ARG A 57 16.51 -5.21 13.04
C ARG A 57 17.61 -5.12 11.99
N GLY A 58 18.63 -4.27 12.20
CA GLY A 58 19.71 -4.06 11.25
C GLY A 58 19.25 -3.52 9.88
N ARG A 59 18.09 -2.86 9.84
CA ARG A 59 17.49 -2.28 8.64
C ARG A 59 16.63 -1.07 8.97
N ARG A 60 16.22 -0.32 7.96
CA ARG A 60 15.22 0.74 8.15
C ARG A 60 13.82 0.15 8.33
N ALA A 61 13.07 0.73 9.25
CA ALA A 61 11.69 0.37 9.54
C ALA A 61 10.90 1.63 9.94
N SER A 62 9.59 1.56 9.84
CA SER A 62 8.72 2.63 10.33
C SER A 62 8.92 2.81 11.83
N PRO A 63 9.26 4.03 12.30
CA PRO A 63 9.46 4.28 13.74
C PRO A 63 8.17 3.99 14.52
N SER A 64 8.31 3.36 15.69
CA SER A 64 7.16 3.13 16.58
C SER A 64 6.46 4.43 17.02
N ALA A 65 7.18 5.54 16.96
CA ALA A 65 6.66 6.88 17.28
C ALA A 65 5.57 7.36 16.30
N ILE A 66 5.55 6.88 15.05
CA ILE A 66 4.56 7.30 14.05
C ILE A 66 3.53 6.21 13.73
N THR A 67 3.66 5.01 14.28
CA THR A 67 2.74 3.90 14.05
C THR A 67 1.77 3.75 15.22
N ASN A 68 0.49 3.56 14.92
CA ASN A 68 -0.55 3.37 15.95
C ASN A 68 -1.71 2.50 15.42
N ALA A 69 -2.56 2.04 16.33
CA ALA A 69 -3.67 1.14 16.00
C ALA A 69 -4.71 1.79 15.06
N ARG A 70 -4.83 3.13 15.09
CA ARG A 70 -5.82 3.85 14.28
C ARG A 70 -5.36 3.95 12.82
N ASP A 71 -4.09 4.27 12.59
CA ASP A 71 -3.49 4.20 11.27
C ASP A 71 -3.52 2.75 10.72
N TRP A 72 -3.20 1.78 11.58
CA TRP A 72 -3.27 0.36 11.25
C TRP A 72 -4.68 -0.08 10.84
N ARG A 73 -5.74 0.41 11.51
CA ARG A 73 -7.13 0.18 11.13
C ARG A 73 -7.42 0.68 9.71
N LEU A 74 -7.02 1.90 9.39
CA LEU A 74 -7.26 2.49 8.07
C LEU A 74 -6.45 1.78 6.96
N PHE A 75 -5.24 1.33 7.27
CA PHE A 75 -4.46 0.47 6.37
C PHE A 75 -5.20 -0.83 6.04
N GLN A 76 -5.83 -1.49 7.03
CA GLN A 76 -6.64 -2.69 6.82
C GLN A 76 -7.89 -2.40 5.97
N GLU A 77 -8.54 -1.25 6.16
CA GLU A 77 -9.69 -0.83 5.34
C GLU A 77 -9.29 -0.62 3.87
N LEU A 78 -8.15 0.02 3.62
CA LEU A 78 -7.62 0.17 2.26
C LEU A 78 -7.36 -1.19 1.61
N ALA A 79 -6.80 -2.14 2.36
CA ALA A 79 -6.60 -3.49 1.86
C ALA A 79 -7.93 -4.23 1.62
N ALA A 80 -8.93 -4.02 2.48
CA ALA A 80 -10.27 -4.59 2.30
C ALA A 80 -10.94 -4.08 1.01
N CYS A 81 -10.68 -2.85 0.59
CA CYS A 81 -11.18 -2.29 -0.66
C CYS A 81 -10.50 -2.84 -1.91
N ALA A 82 -9.32 -3.45 -1.80
CA ALA A 82 -8.51 -3.88 -2.93
C ALA A 82 -8.99 -5.18 -3.57
N ASP A 83 -8.81 -5.30 -4.87
CA ASP A 83 -8.89 -6.58 -5.59
C ASP A 83 -7.51 -7.27 -5.56
N VAL A 84 -6.42 -6.47 -5.63
CA VAL A 84 -5.03 -6.95 -5.59
C VAL A 84 -4.13 -5.97 -4.84
N LEU A 85 -3.15 -6.52 -4.10
CA LEU A 85 -2.11 -5.80 -3.37
C LEU A 85 -0.80 -5.84 -4.16
N ILE A 86 -0.13 -4.70 -4.33
CA ILE A 86 1.26 -4.65 -4.81
C ILE A 86 2.20 -4.68 -3.60
N ILE A 87 3.09 -5.66 -3.58
CA ILE A 87 4.05 -5.89 -2.49
C ILE A 87 5.46 -6.04 -3.08
N SER A 88 6.48 -5.56 -2.37
CA SER A 88 7.86 -5.80 -2.78
C SER A 88 8.37 -7.16 -2.29
N ALA A 89 9.19 -7.84 -3.10
CA ALA A 89 9.86 -9.07 -2.69
C ALA A 89 10.76 -8.85 -1.45
N ALA A 90 11.33 -7.66 -1.29
CA ALA A 90 12.13 -7.31 -0.12
C ALA A 90 11.31 -7.33 1.19
N PHE A 91 10.06 -6.86 1.14
CA PHE A 91 9.15 -6.91 2.30
C PHE A 91 8.85 -8.36 2.70
N LEU A 92 8.51 -9.22 1.74
CA LEU A 92 8.22 -10.63 2.01
C LEU A 92 9.46 -11.38 2.52
N ARG A 93 10.65 -11.12 1.97
CA ARG A 93 11.90 -11.66 2.53
C ARG A 93 12.12 -11.22 3.98
N GLY A 94 11.75 -10.01 4.32
CA GLY A 94 11.78 -9.51 5.70
C GLY A 94 10.84 -10.31 6.63
N ILE A 95 9.64 -10.66 6.15
CA ILE A 95 8.71 -11.53 6.89
C ILE A 95 9.33 -12.92 7.08
N LEU A 96 9.82 -13.55 6.01
CA LEU A 96 10.44 -14.87 6.05
C LEU A 96 11.65 -14.94 6.99
N ALA A 97 12.45 -13.90 7.01
CA ALA A 97 13.61 -13.79 7.89
C ALA A 97 13.26 -13.44 9.35
N GLY A 98 11.96 -13.28 9.69
CA GLY A 98 11.54 -12.86 11.02
C GLY A 98 11.96 -11.43 11.39
N GLN A 99 12.34 -10.63 10.38
CA GLN A 99 12.84 -9.26 10.58
C GLN A 99 11.73 -8.22 10.71
N THR A 100 10.48 -8.60 10.50
CA THR A 100 9.32 -7.73 10.65
C THR A 100 8.21 -8.45 11.39
N SER A 101 7.51 -7.72 12.26
CA SER A 101 6.26 -8.18 12.88
C SER A 101 5.02 -7.82 12.04
N GLU A 102 5.22 -7.13 10.93
CA GLU A 102 4.14 -6.78 10.03
C GLU A 102 3.53 -8.04 9.41
N ARG A 103 2.21 -8.06 9.39
CA ARG A 103 1.44 -9.15 8.81
C ARG A 103 0.81 -8.68 7.51
N LEU A 104 0.57 -9.63 6.60
CA LEU A 104 -0.22 -9.33 5.40
C LEU A 104 -1.66 -8.99 5.81
N PRO A 105 -2.25 -7.93 5.24
CA PRO A 105 -3.66 -7.67 5.42
C PRO A 105 -4.50 -8.63 4.53
N ILE A 106 -5.72 -8.93 4.85
CA ILE A 106 -6.48 -8.45 6.00
C ILE A 106 -6.20 -9.41 7.16
N GLY A 107 -5.94 -8.85 8.36
CA GLY A 107 -5.60 -9.67 9.52
C GLY A 107 -6.79 -10.46 10.05
N ASP A 108 -6.49 -11.58 10.74
CA ASP A 108 -7.50 -12.49 11.35
C ASP A 108 -7.89 -12.07 12.77
N ASP A 109 -7.49 -10.86 13.21
CA ASP A 109 -7.91 -10.32 14.51
C ASP A 109 -9.42 -10.03 14.49
N PRO A 110 -10.20 -10.41 15.51
CA PRO A 110 -11.64 -10.09 15.59
C PRO A 110 -11.97 -8.61 15.40
N ALA A 111 -11.03 -7.71 15.65
CA ALA A 111 -11.17 -6.28 15.35
C ALA A 111 -11.36 -5.97 13.85
N PHE A 112 -11.14 -6.95 12.97
CA PHE A 112 -11.30 -6.83 11.51
C PHE A 112 -12.41 -7.71 10.92
N ASP A 113 -13.24 -8.35 11.76
CA ASP A 113 -14.36 -9.19 11.31
C ASP A 113 -15.35 -8.41 10.43
N ASP A 114 -15.54 -7.13 10.69
CA ASP A 114 -16.35 -6.22 9.88
C ASP A 114 -15.78 -6.03 8.47
N LEU A 115 -14.46 -6.05 8.29
CA LEU A 115 -13.80 -5.96 6.98
C LEU A 115 -14.01 -7.23 6.17
N HIS A 116 -13.90 -8.39 6.79
CA HIS A 116 -14.22 -9.68 6.17
C HIS A 116 -15.71 -9.75 5.79
N ALA A 117 -16.62 -9.28 6.66
CA ALA A 117 -18.04 -9.18 6.36
C ALA A 117 -18.29 -8.22 5.18
N TRP A 118 -17.65 -7.05 5.17
CA TRP A 118 -17.78 -6.05 4.10
C TRP A 118 -17.38 -6.62 2.72
N ARG A 119 -16.30 -7.41 2.65
CA ARG A 119 -15.89 -8.09 1.42
C ARG A 119 -16.88 -9.16 0.98
N ARG A 120 -17.32 -10.01 1.92
CA ARG A 120 -18.30 -11.07 1.67
C ARG A 120 -19.61 -10.51 1.13
N ASP A 121 -20.13 -9.43 1.72
CA ASP A 121 -21.38 -8.78 1.30
C ASP A 121 -21.31 -8.19 -0.12
N ARG A 122 -20.11 -7.98 -0.65
CA ARG A 122 -19.83 -7.51 -2.01
C ARG A 122 -19.41 -8.60 -2.98
N GLY A 123 -19.48 -9.87 -2.55
CA GLY A 123 -19.07 -11.01 -3.37
C GLY A 123 -17.57 -11.03 -3.71
N MET A 124 -16.76 -10.33 -2.92
CA MET A 124 -15.31 -10.33 -3.08
C MET A 124 -14.68 -11.56 -2.41
N PRO A 125 -13.53 -12.06 -2.92
CA PRO A 125 -12.77 -13.09 -2.23
C PRO A 125 -12.42 -12.68 -0.79
N PRO A 126 -12.28 -13.61 0.17
CA PRO A 126 -11.96 -13.29 1.57
C PRO A 126 -10.72 -12.43 1.72
N GLN A 127 -9.70 -12.71 0.91
CA GLN A 127 -8.45 -11.96 0.84
C GLN A 127 -8.25 -11.36 -0.54
N PRO A 128 -7.66 -10.16 -0.67
CA PRO A 128 -7.24 -9.63 -1.97
C PRO A 128 -6.13 -10.50 -2.57
N ALA A 129 -6.07 -10.62 -3.89
CA ALA A 129 -4.92 -11.22 -4.56
C ALA A 129 -3.64 -10.44 -4.25
N MET A 130 -2.48 -11.00 -4.57
CA MET A 130 -1.19 -10.38 -4.30
C MET A 130 -0.32 -10.40 -5.55
N VAL A 131 0.32 -9.28 -5.88
CA VAL A 131 1.37 -9.22 -6.89
C VAL A 131 2.69 -8.79 -6.25
N ILE A 132 3.72 -9.57 -6.47
CA ILE A 132 5.04 -9.39 -5.88
C ILE A 132 5.97 -8.81 -6.94
N LEU A 133 6.55 -7.65 -6.63
CA LEU A 133 7.54 -7.01 -7.47
C LEU A 133 8.96 -7.43 -7.05
N GLY A 134 9.70 -8.03 -7.96
CA GLY A 134 11.09 -8.42 -7.72
C GLY A 134 11.87 -8.57 -9.01
N ARG A 135 13.20 -8.40 -8.93
CA ARG A 135 14.11 -8.68 -10.06
C ARG A 135 14.46 -10.16 -10.15
N SER A 136 14.41 -10.85 -9.01
CA SER A 136 14.71 -12.27 -8.90
C SER A 136 13.67 -12.94 -8.01
N LEU A 137 13.34 -14.16 -8.35
CA LEU A 137 12.44 -15.02 -7.60
C LEU A 137 13.30 -16.14 -7.01
N ASP A 138 13.42 -16.14 -5.68
CA ASP A 138 14.07 -17.24 -4.98
C ASP A 138 13.04 -18.31 -4.58
N ALA A 139 13.48 -19.56 -4.50
CA ALA A 139 12.61 -20.71 -4.24
C ALA A 139 11.84 -20.59 -2.91
N ALA A 140 12.49 -20.07 -1.85
CA ALA A 140 11.85 -19.91 -0.55
C ALA A 140 10.71 -18.88 -0.60
N LEU A 141 10.88 -17.81 -1.36
CA LEU A 141 9.83 -16.82 -1.58
C LEU A 141 8.64 -17.42 -2.33
N VAL A 142 8.92 -18.19 -3.39
CA VAL A 142 7.89 -18.84 -4.22
C VAL A 142 7.12 -19.86 -3.38
N GLU A 143 7.82 -20.74 -2.62
CA GLU A 143 7.21 -21.73 -1.72
C GLU A 143 6.30 -21.07 -0.67
N HIS A 144 6.81 -20.02 0.00
CA HIS A 144 6.01 -19.28 0.98
C HIS A 144 4.73 -18.72 0.37
N CYS A 145 4.84 -18.13 -0.82
CA CYS A 145 3.71 -17.54 -1.51
C CYS A 145 2.69 -18.57 -1.97
N GLY A 146 3.13 -19.77 -2.36
CA GLY A 146 2.24 -20.88 -2.70
C GLY A 146 1.42 -21.42 -1.52
N ALA A 147 1.88 -21.18 -0.28
CA ALA A 147 1.15 -21.57 0.93
C ALA A 147 0.10 -20.53 1.39
N LEU A 148 0.01 -19.36 0.74
CA LEU A 148 -0.95 -18.32 1.09
C LEU A 148 -2.34 -18.66 0.53
N ASP A 149 -3.38 -18.47 1.35
CA ASP A 149 -4.78 -18.67 0.94
C ASP A 149 -5.29 -17.47 0.13
N ARG A 150 -4.57 -17.16 -0.97
CA ARG A 150 -4.94 -16.10 -1.93
C ARG A 150 -4.19 -16.27 -3.25
N PRO A 151 -4.74 -15.80 -4.39
CA PRO A 151 -4.01 -15.80 -5.65
C PRO A 151 -2.75 -14.94 -5.58
N VAL A 152 -1.61 -15.50 -6.03
CA VAL A 152 -0.32 -14.82 -6.05
C VAL A 152 0.21 -14.71 -7.47
N TYR A 153 0.69 -13.53 -7.80
CA TYR A 153 1.32 -13.19 -9.06
C TYR A 153 2.73 -12.68 -8.81
N PHE A 154 3.66 -13.03 -9.68
CA PHE A 154 5.00 -12.45 -9.67
C PHE A 154 5.17 -11.56 -10.90
N ALA A 155 5.40 -10.27 -10.70
CA ALA A 155 5.65 -9.33 -11.78
C ALA A 155 7.15 -9.18 -12.03
N VAL A 156 7.55 -9.40 -13.27
CA VAL A 156 8.94 -9.34 -13.74
C VAL A 156 9.05 -8.54 -15.04
N GLY A 157 10.26 -8.10 -15.39
CA GLY A 157 10.55 -7.61 -16.74
C GLY A 157 10.68 -8.77 -17.74
N ASN A 158 10.61 -8.49 -19.04
CA ASN A 158 10.75 -9.51 -20.07
C ASN A 158 12.20 -10.04 -20.22
N GLU A 159 13.17 -9.39 -19.62
CA GLU A 159 14.59 -9.79 -19.59
C GLU A 159 15.02 -10.17 -18.15
N ALA A 160 14.08 -10.65 -17.33
CA ALA A 160 14.41 -11.11 -15.99
C ALA A 160 15.35 -12.33 -16.03
N ASP A 161 16.31 -12.38 -15.10
CA ASP A 161 17.28 -13.47 -15.03
C ASP A 161 16.61 -14.82 -14.77
N GLY A 162 16.91 -15.83 -15.57
CA GLY A 162 16.43 -17.22 -15.44
C GLY A 162 15.08 -17.48 -16.10
N ASP A 163 14.58 -18.71 -15.94
CA ASP A 163 13.20 -19.10 -16.29
C ASP A 163 12.36 -19.16 -14.99
N PRO A 164 11.84 -18.03 -14.51
CA PRO A 164 11.04 -18.03 -13.29
C PRO A 164 9.68 -18.72 -13.47
N ALA A 165 9.22 -18.89 -14.72
CA ALA A 165 7.86 -19.34 -15.01
C ALA A 165 7.61 -20.75 -14.48
N SER A 166 8.51 -21.71 -14.74
CA SER A 166 8.29 -23.10 -14.36
C SER A 166 8.27 -23.32 -12.82
N ALA A 167 9.14 -22.65 -12.07
CA ALA A 167 9.17 -22.76 -10.62
C ALA A 167 7.96 -22.09 -9.97
N VAL A 168 7.54 -20.94 -10.50
CA VAL A 168 6.37 -20.19 -10.05
C VAL A 168 5.06 -20.93 -10.31
N GLU A 169 4.91 -21.49 -11.52
CA GLU A 169 3.74 -22.29 -11.89
C GLU A 169 3.64 -23.59 -11.06
N ALA A 170 4.76 -24.24 -10.80
CA ALA A 170 4.81 -25.43 -9.92
C ALA A 170 4.35 -25.13 -8.49
N ALA A 171 4.51 -23.90 -8.02
CA ALA A 171 4.04 -23.42 -6.72
C ALA A 171 2.58 -22.89 -6.75
N GLY A 172 1.88 -23.01 -7.89
CA GLY A 172 0.50 -22.53 -8.03
C GLY A 172 0.36 -21.01 -8.17
N ALA A 173 1.46 -20.29 -8.41
CA ALA A 173 1.46 -18.86 -8.67
C ALA A 173 1.55 -18.56 -10.18
N GLN A 174 1.35 -17.31 -10.58
CA GLN A 174 1.39 -16.88 -11.98
C GLN A 174 2.46 -15.82 -12.20
N VAL A 175 3.12 -15.86 -13.37
CA VAL A 175 4.07 -14.83 -13.79
C VAL A 175 3.37 -13.78 -14.64
N LEU A 176 3.57 -12.52 -14.33
CA LEU A 176 3.13 -11.37 -15.11
C LEU A 176 4.35 -10.65 -15.69
N VAL A 177 4.49 -10.64 -17.01
CA VAL A 177 5.48 -9.80 -17.67
C VAL A 177 4.97 -8.36 -17.66
N ALA A 178 5.67 -7.50 -16.92
CA ALA A 178 5.26 -6.14 -16.59
C ALA A 178 6.35 -5.09 -16.87
N GLY A 179 7.14 -5.31 -17.91
CA GLY A 179 8.17 -4.35 -18.34
C GLY A 179 8.99 -4.85 -19.53
N ASN A 180 9.55 -3.91 -20.27
CA ASN A 180 10.54 -4.16 -21.32
C ASN A 180 11.92 -3.95 -20.71
N GLY A 181 12.70 -5.03 -20.53
CA GLY A 181 13.98 -5.03 -19.82
C GLY A 181 13.96 -5.83 -18.52
N PRO A 182 14.99 -5.72 -17.66
CA PRO A 182 15.13 -6.58 -16.48
C PRO A 182 14.19 -6.23 -15.32
N GLY A 183 13.53 -5.08 -15.36
CA GLY A 183 12.70 -4.56 -14.27
C GLY A 183 11.23 -4.36 -14.64
N VAL A 184 10.40 -4.28 -13.61
CA VAL A 184 8.98 -3.93 -13.74
C VAL A 184 8.85 -2.44 -14.06
N GLN A 185 7.90 -2.09 -14.93
CA GLN A 185 7.48 -0.72 -15.26
C GLN A 185 6.05 -0.49 -14.81
N GLY A 186 5.71 0.71 -14.35
CA GLY A 186 4.43 1.00 -13.74
C GLY A 186 3.25 0.81 -14.68
N ARG A 187 3.31 1.38 -15.88
CA ARG A 187 2.21 1.26 -16.86
C ARG A 187 2.00 -0.18 -17.34
N PRO A 188 3.03 -0.92 -17.79
CA PRO A 188 2.87 -2.34 -18.15
C PRO A 188 2.32 -3.20 -17.01
N LEU A 189 2.72 -2.92 -15.76
CA LEU A 189 2.20 -3.60 -14.57
C LEU A 189 0.69 -3.38 -14.41
N ILE A 190 0.26 -2.11 -14.41
CA ILE A 190 -1.15 -1.78 -14.20
C ILE A 190 -2.01 -2.28 -15.36
N ASP A 191 -1.52 -2.22 -16.59
CA ASP A 191 -2.22 -2.76 -17.77
C ASP A 191 -2.34 -4.30 -17.71
N ALA A 192 -1.29 -5.00 -17.25
CA ALA A 192 -1.32 -6.45 -17.04
C ALA A 192 -2.34 -6.84 -15.96
N LEU A 193 -2.33 -6.14 -14.82
CA LEU A 193 -3.31 -6.37 -13.75
C LEU A 193 -4.75 -6.06 -14.20
N GLY A 194 -4.93 -5.00 -14.98
CA GLY A 194 -6.24 -4.67 -15.58
C GLY A 194 -6.75 -5.75 -16.52
N ARG A 195 -5.87 -6.34 -17.36
CA ARG A 195 -6.20 -7.49 -18.23
C ARG A 195 -6.53 -8.76 -17.43
N ALA A 196 -5.90 -8.94 -16.27
CA ALA A 196 -6.23 -10.01 -15.32
C ALA A 196 -7.57 -9.80 -14.58
N GLY A 197 -8.26 -8.67 -14.83
CA GLY A 197 -9.59 -8.39 -14.29
C GLY A 197 -9.59 -7.54 -13.01
N PHE A 198 -8.44 -7.15 -12.48
CA PHE A 198 -8.36 -6.32 -11.28
C PHE A 198 -8.73 -4.88 -11.59
N ARG A 199 -9.57 -4.28 -10.74
CA ARG A 199 -10.08 -2.91 -10.88
C ARG A 199 -9.58 -1.97 -9.79
N ARG A 200 -9.34 -2.46 -8.57
CA ARG A 200 -8.83 -1.69 -7.43
C ARG A 200 -7.50 -2.27 -6.99
N ILE A 201 -6.44 -1.52 -7.27
CA ILE A 201 -5.05 -1.93 -7.04
C ILE A 201 -4.47 -1.10 -5.92
N TYR A 202 -4.14 -1.74 -4.81
CA TYR A 202 -3.54 -1.09 -3.66
C TYR A 202 -2.04 -1.39 -3.58
N SER A 203 -1.21 -0.36 -3.67
CA SER A 203 0.23 -0.50 -3.49
C SER A 203 0.61 -0.32 -2.02
N MET A 204 1.07 -1.38 -1.39
CA MET A 204 1.68 -1.39 -0.05
C MET A 204 3.20 -1.30 -0.11
N ALA A 205 3.77 -1.15 -1.31
CA ALA A 205 5.20 -1.11 -1.51
C ALA A 205 5.79 0.27 -1.16
N GLY A 206 7.10 0.29 -0.91
CA GLY A 206 7.81 1.47 -0.43
C GLY A 206 8.01 2.58 -1.48
N PRO A 207 8.83 3.61 -1.12
CA PRO A 207 9.00 4.87 -1.86
C PRO A 207 9.41 4.72 -3.33
N ARG A 208 10.21 3.70 -3.64
CA ARG A 208 10.65 3.44 -5.03
C ARG A 208 9.50 2.98 -5.93
N VAL A 209 8.56 2.22 -5.37
CA VAL A 209 7.37 1.79 -6.13
C VAL A 209 6.39 2.96 -6.26
N LEU A 210 6.28 3.82 -5.23
CA LEU A 210 5.54 5.07 -5.37
C LEU A 210 6.11 5.92 -6.51
N HIS A 211 7.44 6.07 -6.57
CA HIS A 211 8.11 6.78 -7.66
C HIS A 211 7.77 6.17 -9.02
N LEU A 212 7.88 4.84 -9.15
CA LEU A 212 7.53 4.11 -10.38
C LEU A 212 6.11 4.40 -10.85
N LEU A 213 5.13 4.35 -9.94
CA LEU A 213 3.72 4.59 -10.25
C LEU A 213 3.43 6.05 -10.63
N LEU A 214 4.11 7.01 -10.00
CA LEU A 214 4.00 8.44 -10.32
C LEU A 214 4.69 8.80 -11.63
N ASN A 215 5.90 8.29 -11.86
CA ASN A 215 6.67 8.52 -13.09
C ASN A 215 5.89 8.03 -14.32
N ASP A 216 5.27 6.86 -14.22
CA ASP A 216 4.47 6.29 -15.31
C ASP A 216 3.02 6.80 -15.34
N ARG A 217 2.68 7.76 -14.46
CA ARG A 217 1.37 8.43 -14.38
C ARG A 217 0.20 7.44 -14.22
N VAL A 218 0.39 6.40 -13.42
CA VAL A 218 -0.63 5.37 -13.18
C VAL A 218 -1.25 5.42 -11.80
N LEU A 219 -0.69 6.16 -10.84
CA LEU A 219 -1.29 6.36 -9.53
C LEU A 219 -2.50 7.31 -9.62
N ASP A 220 -3.58 6.98 -8.93
CA ASP A 220 -4.81 7.79 -8.83
C ASP A 220 -4.90 8.53 -7.51
N ARG A 221 -4.56 7.85 -6.40
CA ARG A 221 -4.74 8.43 -5.07
C ARG A 221 -3.61 8.05 -4.11
N LEU A 222 -3.20 9.04 -3.32
CA LEU A 222 -2.29 8.89 -2.19
C LEU A 222 -3.07 9.14 -0.89
N TYR A 223 -3.08 8.16 0.01
CA TYR A 223 -3.49 8.33 1.40
C TYR A 223 -2.24 8.59 2.24
N LEU A 224 -2.29 9.59 3.09
CA LEU A 224 -1.13 10.00 3.87
C LEU A 224 -1.54 10.32 5.32
N THR A 225 -0.96 9.57 6.25
CA THR A 225 -1.07 9.87 7.67
C THR A 225 0.11 10.74 8.08
N HIS A 226 -0.18 11.97 8.51
CA HIS A 226 0.79 12.88 9.08
C HIS A 226 0.72 12.82 10.60
N PHE A 227 1.64 12.10 11.21
CA PHE A 227 1.75 12.05 12.66
C PHE A 227 2.46 13.29 13.20
N HIS A 228 1.89 13.94 14.20
CA HIS A 228 2.37 15.24 14.68
C HIS A 228 3.58 15.10 15.62
N CYS A 229 4.67 14.52 15.11
CA CYS A 229 5.96 14.47 15.79
C CYS A 229 7.11 14.76 14.83
N LEU A 230 8.27 15.07 15.39
CA LEU A 230 9.54 15.19 14.69
C LEU A 230 10.43 14.02 15.11
N VAL A 231 10.92 13.24 14.15
CA VAL A 231 11.73 12.06 14.41
C VAL A 231 13.22 12.35 14.27
N GLY A 232 13.62 13.15 13.28
CA GLY A 232 15.02 13.44 12.99
C GLY A 232 15.78 12.25 12.40
N GLY A 233 17.08 12.15 12.68
CA GLY A 233 17.96 11.08 12.19
C GLY A 233 18.69 11.45 10.90
N GLN A 234 19.87 10.83 10.69
CA GLN A 234 20.71 11.06 9.50
C GLN A 234 20.43 10.04 8.38
N SER A 235 20.03 8.81 8.74
CA SER A 235 19.70 7.75 7.81
C SER A 235 18.20 7.44 7.92
N PHE A 236 17.46 7.77 6.87
CA PHE A 236 16.00 7.65 6.84
C PHE A 236 15.50 7.48 5.41
N ASP A 237 14.27 7.00 5.28
CA ASP A 237 13.53 7.03 4.03
C ASP A 237 12.47 8.13 4.08
N THR A 238 12.23 8.76 2.93
CA THR A 238 11.16 9.71 2.72
C THR A 238 10.05 9.09 1.86
N LEU A 239 8.95 9.81 1.71
CA LEU A 239 7.79 9.36 0.93
C LEU A 239 8.14 8.94 -0.51
N LEU A 240 9.14 9.56 -1.12
CA LEU A 240 9.50 9.36 -2.52
C LEU A 240 11.01 9.19 -2.69
N GLU A 241 11.41 8.09 -3.35
CA GLU A 241 12.80 7.79 -3.70
C GLU A 241 12.92 7.48 -5.18
N GLY A 242 13.71 8.24 -5.90
CA GLY A 242 13.99 8.08 -7.33
C GLY A 242 14.56 9.35 -7.93
N GLU A 243 14.69 9.36 -9.26
CA GLU A 243 15.05 10.55 -10.02
C GLU A 243 13.96 11.63 -9.90
N PRO A 244 14.27 12.91 -10.13
CA PRO A 244 13.25 13.96 -10.16
C PRO A 244 12.08 13.61 -11.09
N LEU A 245 10.86 13.82 -10.61
CA LEU A 245 9.68 13.71 -11.46
C LEU A 245 9.59 14.95 -12.38
N GLU A 246 9.59 14.74 -13.68
CA GLU A 246 9.54 15.80 -14.68
C GLU A 246 8.31 15.63 -15.61
N PRO A 247 7.35 16.57 -15.55
CA PRO A 247 7.21 17.62 -14.56
C PRO A 247 6.83 17.10 -13.17
N PRO A 248 6.98 17.89 -12.09
CA PRO A 248 6.51 17.52 -10.76
C PRO A 248 5.02 17.15 -10.77
N VAL A 249 4.66 16.15 -9.96
CA VAL A 249 3.28 15.68 -9.84
C VAL A 249 2.52 16.56 -8.85
N SER A 250 1.37 17.09 -9.28
CA SER A 250 0.48 17.86 -8.44
C SER A 250 -0.58 16.97 -7.81
N LEU A 251 -0.91 17.24 -6.56
CA LEU A 251 -1.93 16.54 -5.77
C LEU A 251 -3.04 17.49 -5.37
N VAL A 252 -4.29 17.03 -5.41
CA VAL A 252 -5.47 17.79 -4.97
C VAL A 252 -6.01 17.14 -3.69
N PRO A 253 -6.18 17.89 -2.60
CA PRO A 253 -6.82 17.35 -1.40
C PRO A 253 -8.24 16.89 -1.72
N ARG A 254 -8.55 15.63 -1.36
CA ARG A 254 -9.88 15.03 -1.43
C ARG A 254 -10.56 15.05 -0.07
N THR A 255 -9.85 14.52 0.93
CA THR A 255 -10.32 14.53 2.32
C THR A 255 -9.18 14.85 3.26
N LEU A 256 -9.52 15.51 4.37
CA LEU A 256 -8.61 15.75 5.48
C LEU A 256 -9.38 15.57 6.79
N TYR A 257 -8.89 14.67 7.63
CA TYR A 257 -9.43 14.39 8.95
C TYR A 257 -8.38 14.68 10.00
N TYR A 258 -8.80 15.34 11.09
CA TYR A 258 -8.00 15.47 12.30
C TYR A 258 -8.39 14.41 13.31
N ASP A 259 -7.41 13.72 13.82
CA ASP A 259 -7.52 12.71 14.87
C ASP A 259 -6.81 13.21 16.13
N PRO A 260 -7.54 13.63 17.16
CA PRO A 260 -6.96 14.09 18.42
C PRO A 260 -6.56 12.93 19.36
N ASP A 261 -7.14 11.72 19.15
CA ASP A 261 -7.12 10.61 20.13
C ASP A 261 -5.91 9.68 19.91
N VAL A 262 -4.74 10.27 19.69
CA VAL A 262 -3.49 9.52 19.59
C VAL A 262 -2.78 9.52 20.95
N LYS A 263 -2.07 8.44 21.27
CA LYS A 263 -1.24 8.35 22.47
C LYS A 263 -0.40 9.62 22.62
N GLU A 264 -0.34 10.13 23.85
CA GLU A 264 0.44 11.32 24.23
C GLU A 264 -0.12 12.66 23.71
N GLY A 265 -1.32 12.70 23.14
CA GLY A 265 -2.01 13.94 22.78
C GLY A 265 -1.42 14.71 21.60
N ALA A 266 -0.49 14.12 20.85
CA ALA A 266 0.11 14.77 19.70
C ALA A 266 -0.87 14.97 18.54
N GLY A 267 -1.81 14.02 18.36
CA GLY A 267 -2.74 14.01 17.23
C GLY A 267 -2.09 13.60 15.91
N GLN A 268 -2.93 13.46 14.88
CA GLN A 268 -2.48 13.18 13.52
C GLN A 268 -3.50 13.67 12.50
N PHE A 269 -3.08 13.83 11.25
CA PHE A 269 -3.99 14.01 10.12
C PHE A 269 -4.05 12.73 9.29
N PHE A 270 -5.27 12.36 8.89
CA PHE A 270 -5.49 11.42 7.79
C PHE A 270 -5.91 12.21 6.57
N ALA A 271 -5.11 12.18 5.52
CA ALA A 271 -5.36 12.92 4.28
C ALA A 271 -5.45 11.97 3.09
N ALA A 272 -6.37 12.25 2.18
CA ALA A 272 -6.41 11.63 0.85
C ALA A 272 -6.20 12.71 -0.21
N TYR A 273 -5.33 12.40 -1.17
CA TYR A 273 -5.01 13.28 -2.29
C TYR A 273 -5.25 12.57 -3.60
N ASP A 274 -6.02 13.18 -4.49
CA ASP A 274 -6.13 12.72 -5.87
C ASP A 274 -4.95 13.24 -6.70
N VAL A 275 -4.35 12.37 -7.50
CA VAL A 275 -3.20 12.69 -8.35
C VAL A 275 -3.70 13.38 -9.61
N LEU A 276 -3.24 14.61 -9.87
CA LEU A 276 -3.55 15.31 -11.11
C LEU A 276 -2.74 14.70 -12.27
N ARG A 277 -3.45 14.17 -13.24
CA ARG A 277 -2.86 13.71 -14.51
C ARG A 277 -2.93 14.86 -15.51
N ARG A 278 -1.82 15.48 -15.77
CA ARG A 278 -1.66 16.43 -16.87
C ARG A 278 -1.06 15.75 -18.09
#